data_171da8f47269d9ea673f6bbba8e24163
#
_entry.id   171da8f47269d9ea673f6bbba8e24163
#
_cell.length_a   1.000
_cell.length_b   1.000
_cell.length_c   1.000
_cell.angle_alpha   90.00
_cell.angle_beta   90.00
_cell.angle_gamma   90.00
#
_symmetry.space_group_name_H-M   'P 1'
#
loop_
_entity.id
_entity.type
_entity.pdbx_description
1 polymer ?
#
loop_
_entity_poly.entity_id
_entity_poly.type
_entity_poly.pdbx_seq_one_letter_code
_entity_poly.pdbx_strand_id
1 'polypeptide(L)'
;MKLKQIIAAVLAAAMMTAMTACSSNGGEQSQSGSEPSQSQSEGEIESSDGKKFKVGVIQLVQHDALDAATQGFVDTLTEKFGDNVEIVVQNASGDSPTCGVIANQFVSEGVDLIMANATPALQAAAAATGTIPIVGTSVTDYATALQISDWTGKTGTNITGTADLAPLSEQAAMIKELFPEAKKVGILFCSAEPNSAYQANVIKEQLSSLGIESEEFTFADTNDVAAVTNTACGACDVLYIPTDNTAASCAETINNVAQPAGVPIVAGEAGICSGCGVATLSISYHDLGKITGEMAIEILTEGKNPAEMEVRFAPDVTKMYNPDICSALGITPPEGYSPLE
;
A
#
# COMPACT_ATOMS: atom_id res chain seq x y z
N MET A 1 26.76 12.71 45.00
CA MET A 1 26.32 13.78 45.95
C MET A 1 24.94 14.22 45.51
N LYS A 2 23.93 13.77 46.19
CA LYS A 2 23.01 14.50 47.11
C LYS A 2 22.13 15.50 46.34
N LEU A 3 20.89 15.19 46.13
CA LEU A 3 19.74 15.34 47.06
C LEU A 3 19.08 16.72 46.82
N LYS A 4 17.82 16.88 46.55
CA LYS A 4 16.63 16.65 47.40
C LYS A 4 15.35 16.89 46.61
N GLN A 5 14.40 16.01 46.84
CA GLN A 5 12.95 16.17 46.83
C GLN A 5 12.48 17.44 47.55
N ILE A 6 11.32 17.99 47.15
CA ILE A 6 10.31 18.53 48.07
C ILE A 6 8.92 18.36 47.44
N ILE A 7 8.05 17.81 48.22
CA ILE A 7 6.65 17.46 48.25
C ILE A 7 5.82 18.67 48.65
N ALA A 8 4.60 18.78 48.16
CA ALA A 8 3.37 19.22 48.85
C ALA A 8 2.25 19.38 47.81
N ALA A 9 1.21 18.68 47.74
CA ALA A 9 0.10 18.18 48.59
C ALA A 9 -0.88 19.28 49.08
N VAL A 10 -2.19 18.92 48.88
CA VAL A 10 -3.42 19.39 49.56
C VAL A 10 -4.06 20.65 48.98
N LEU A 11 -5.34 20.71 48.62
CA LEU A 11 -6.59 20.35 49.30
C LEU A 11 -7.79 20.32 48.35
N ALA A 12 -8.71 19.39 48.63
CA ALA A 12 -10.07 19.32 48.14
C ALA A 12 -11.02 20.28 48.87
N ALA A 13 -12.06 20.75 48.21
CA ALA A 13 -13.30 21.14 48.88
C ALA A 13 -14.50 20.98 47.96
N ALA A 14 -15.38 20.09 48.35
CA ALA A 14 -16.73 19.92 47.83
C ALA A 14 -17.67 20.99 48.42
N MET A 15 -18.72 21.34 47.66
CA MET A 15 -19.99 21.80 48.23
C MET A 15 -21.15 21.43 47.33
N MET A 16 -22.02 20.60 47.90
CA MET A 16 -23.42 20.35 47.53
C MET A 16 -24.31 21.47 48.05
N THR A 17 -25.41 21.75 47.31
CA THR A 17 -26.75 22.11 47.83
C THR A 17 -27.69 22.05 46.65
N ALA A 18 -28.65 21.17 46.54
CA ALA A 18 -29.86 20.80 47.24
C ALA A 18 -31.06 21.75 47.01
N MET A 19 -32.03 21.14 46.29
CA MET A 19 -33.50 21.11 46.53
C MET A 19 -34.32 22.40 46.51
N THR A 20 -35.43 22.36 45.78
CA THR A 20 -36.85 22.28 46.20
C THR A 20 -37.76 22.39 44.97
N ALA A 21 -38.64 21.55 44.62
CA ALA A 21 -39.88 20.91 45.13
C ALA A 21 -41.08 21.85 45.28
N CYS A 22 -42.18 21.32 44.74
CA CYS A 22 -43.61 21.54 45.00
C CYS A 22 -44.38 22.12 43.85
N SER A 23 -45.35 21.46 43.30
CA SER A 23 -46.63 20.82 43.76
C SER A 23 -47.77 21.61 43.14
N SER A 24 -48.77 21.14 42.59
CA SER A 24 -49.75 20.12 42.75
C SER A 24 -50.98 20.33 41.86
N ASN A 25 -51.66 19.24 41.58
CA ASN A 25 -53.14 19.06 41.49
C ASN A 25 -53.75 19.22 40.10
N GLY A 26 -54.53 18.32 39.57
CA GLY A 26 -55.34 17.21 40.06
C GLY A 26 -56.50 17.01 39.06
N GLY A 27 -57.02 15.78 38.89
CA GLY A 27 -58.35 15.59 38.29
C GLY A 27 -58.39 14.55 37.14
N GLU A 28 -58.64 13.34 37.52
CA GLU A 28 -59.68 12.32 37.21
C GLU A 28 -59.99 11.90 35.77
N GLN A 29 -59.71 10.61 35.58
CA GLN A 29 -60.49 9.50 34.96
C GLN A 29 -61.23 9.71 33.64
N SER A 30 -60.83 8.88 32.63
CA SER A 30 -61.75 7.86 32.11
C SER A 30 -61.02 6.81 31.28
N GLN A 31 -61.32 5.55 31.55
CA GLN A 31 -60.89 4.36 30.82
C GLN A 31 -61.57 4.27 29.44
N SER A 32 -60.85 3.87 28.42
CA SER A 32 -61.37 2.98 27.37
C SER A 32 -60.20 2.28 26.70
N GLY A 33 -60.24 0.95 26.70
CA GLY A 33 -59.22 0.11 26.13
C GLY A 33 -59.32 0.00 24.62
N SER A 34 -58.22 -0.25 23.99
CA SER A 34 -58.13 -0.95 22.71
C SER A 34 -56.71 -1.50 22.55
N GLU A 35 -56.63 -2.72 22.05
CA GLU A 35 -55.50 -3.60 21.91
C GLU A 35 -54.35 -3.07 21.03
N PRO A 36 -53.12 -3.62 21.15
CA PRO A 36 -51.94 -3.13 20.44
C PRO A 36 -51.92 -3.66 19.01
N SER A 37 -52.00 -2.77 18.06
CA SER A 37 -51.59 -3.04 16.67
C SER A 37 -50.09 -3.11 16.58
N GLN A 38 -49.55 -4.26 16.23
CA GLN A 38 -48.17 -4.44 15.83
C GLN A 38 -47.90 -3.66 14.54
N SER A 39 -47.24 -2.53 14.65
CA SER A 39 -46.58 -1.87 13.54
C SER A 39 -45.17 -2.46 13.41
N GLN A 40 -45.00 -3.29 12.39
CA GLN A 40 -43.70 -3.66 11.88
C GLN A 40 -43.02 -2.35 11.41
N SER A 41 -41.99 -1.93 12.12
CA SER A 41 -41.04 -0.94 11.59
C SER A 41 -40.21 -1.65 10.49
N GLU A 42 -40.64 -1.48 9.24
CA GLU A 42 -39.76 -1.60 8.12
C GLU A 42 -38.61 -0.64 8.39
N GLY A 43 -37.39 -1.18 8.51
CA GLY A 43 -36.19 -0.37 8.61
C GLY A 43 -36.05 0.41 7.31
N GLU A 44 -36.31 1.71 7.39
CA GLU A 44 -35.85 2.65 6.37
C GLU A 44 -34.35 2.50 6.28
N ILE A 45 -33.89 1.97 5.15
CA ILE A 45 -32.49 2.13 4.70
C ILE A 45 -32.39 3.64 4.45
N GLU A 46 -31.78 4.37 5.40
CA GLU A 46 -31.38 5.75 5.15
C GLU A 46 -30.49 5.72 3.91
N SER A 47 -31.03 6.19 2.81
CA SER A 47 -30.24 6.50 1.63
C SER A 47 -29.17 7.52 2.06
N SER A 48 -27.90 7.26 1.78
CA SER A 48 -26.75 8.12 2.09
C SER A 48 -26.73 9.43 1.26
N ASP A 49 -27.91 9.93 0.92
CA ASP A 49 -28.12 11.09 0.07
C ASP A 49 -27.80 12.36 0.89
N GLY A 50 -26.52 12.80 0.79
CA GLY A 50 -26.04 14.03 1.39
C GLY A 50 -24.82 13.93 2.33
N LYS A 51 -24.31 12.73 2.67
CA LYS A 51 -23.07 12.63 3.45
C LYS A 51 -21.87 12.86 2.53
N LYS A 52 -21.05 13.87 2.82
CA LYS A 52 -19.77 14.10 2.18
C LYS A 52 -18.70 13.32 2.93
N PHE A 53 -18.01 12.40 2.22
CA PHE A 53 -16.90 11.64 2.77
C PHE A 53 -15.59 12.42 2.62
N LYS A 54 -14.71 12.30 3.62
CA LYS A 54 -13.34 12.80 3.55
C LYS A 54 -12.35 11.62 3.55
N VAL A 55 -11.55 11.50 2.49
CA VAL A 55 -10.60 10.41 2.30
C VAL A 55 -9.19 10.98 2.21
N GLY A 56 -8.29 10.48 3.06
CA GLY A 56 -6.87 10.81 3.01
C GLY A 56 -6.10 9.76 2.22
N VAL A 57 -5.21 10.17 1.32
CA VAL A 57 -4.31 9.30 0.57
C VAL A 57 -2.87 9.60 0.96
N ILE A 58 -2.15 8.60 1.45
CA ILE A 58 -0.73 8.66 1.74
C ILE A 58 0.01 7.94 0.63
N GLN A 59 0.69 8.65 -0.25
CA GLN A 59 1.57 8.09 -1.25
C GLN A 59 3.02 8.20 -0.79
N LEU A 60 3.76 7.07 -0.80
CA LEU A 60 5.13 7.06 -0.33
C LEU A 60 6.05 7.97 -1.15
N VAL A 61 6.02 7.82 -2.47
CA VAL A 61 6.88 8.54 -3.41
C VAL A 61 6.20 8.65 -4.76
N GLN A 62 6.66 9.53 -5.61
CA GLN A 62 6.17 9.68 -6.97
C GLN A 62 6.97 8.77 -7.92
N HIS A 63 6.28 7.85 -8.58
CA HIS A 63 6.71 7.07 -9.74
C HIS A 63 5.49 6.42 -10.40
N ASP A 64 5.64 5.95 -11.62
CA ASP A 64 4.54 5.54 -12.50
C ASP A 64 3.57 4.54 -11.86
N ALA A 65 4.06 3.52 -11.16
CA ALA A 65 3.21 2.51 -10.55
C ALA A 65 2.34 3.08 -9.40
N LEU A 66 2.94 3.85 -8.47
CA LEU A 66 2.16 4.45 -7.37
C LEU A 66 1.22 5.55 -7.86
N ASP A 67 1.63 6.33 -8.86
CA ASP A 67 0.78 7.35 -9.46
C ASP A 67 -0.43 6.71 -10.14
N ALA A 68 -0.24 5.61 -10.89
CA ALA A 68 -1.31 4.85 -11.52
C ALA A 68 -2.28 4.24 -10.48
N ALA A 69 -1.76 3.67 -9.38
CA ALA A 69 -2.61 3.12 -8.31
C ALA A 69 -3.42 4.22 -7.61
N THR A 70 -2.80 5.37 -7.31
CA THR A 70 -3.51 6.53 -6.76
C THR A 70 -4.58 7.02 -7.72
N GLN A 71 -4.28 7.12 -9.02
CA GLN A 71 -5.24 7.58 -10.03
C GLN A 71 -6.45 6.64 -10.12
N GLY A 72 -6.22 5.31 -10.21
CA GLY A 72 -7.29 4.32 -10.27
C GLY A 72 -8.21 4.37 -9.04
N PHE A 73 -7.65 4.58 -7.86
CA PHE A 73 -8.42 4.79 -6.62
C PHE A 73 -9.25 6.07 -6.66
N VAL A 74 -8.64 7.19 -7.03
CA VAL A 74 -9.30 8.51 -7.10
C VAL A 74 -10.43 8.50 -8.13
N ASP A 75 -10.20 7.95 -9.31
CA ASP A 75 -11.19 7.84 -10.38
C ASP A 75 -12.41 7.03 -9.90
N THR A 76 -12.19 5.90 -9.25
CA THR A 76 -13.25 5.02 -8.76
C THR A 76 -14.12 5.71 -7.70
N LEU A 77 -13.53 6.44 -6.75
CA LEU A 77 -14.29 7.17 -5.74
C LEU A 77 -15.01 8.37 -6.35
N THR A 78 -14.36 9.08 -7.26
CA THR A 78 -14.93 10.24 -7.94
C THR A 78 -16.12 9.83 -8.82
N GLU A 79 -16.01 8.73 -9.56
CA GLU A 79 -17.12 8.18 -10.34
C GLU A 79 -18.32 7.81 -9.45
N LYS A 80 -18.06 7.22 -8.28
CA LYS A 80 -19.12 6.79 -7.36
C LYS A 80 -19.80 7.92 -6.64
N PHE A 81 -19.03 8.89 -6.13
CA PHE A 81 -19.52 9.88 -5.17
C PHE A 81 -19.65 11.30 -5.76
N GLY A 82 -18.99 11.61 -6.87
CA GLY A 82 -18.94 12.96 -7.44
C GLY A 82 -18.52 14.00 -6.40
N ASP A 83 -19.33 15.03 -6.20
CA ASP A 83 -19.07 16.11 -5.24
C ASP A 83 -19.22 15.69 -3.76
N ASN A 84 -19.71 14.46 -3.50
CA ASN A 84 -19.90 13.92 -2.15
C ASN A 84 -18.65 13.22 -1.58
N VAL A 85 -17.50 13.32 -2.23
CA VAL A 85 -16.22 12.92 -1.68
C VAL A 85 -15.21 14.06 -1.77
N GLU A 86 -14.40 14.19 -0.73
CA GLU A 86 -13.21 15.03 -0.70
C GLU A 86 -12.00 14.13 -0.52
N ILE A 87 -11.12 14.10 -1.52
CA ILE A 87 -9.93 13.26 -1.52
C ILE A 87 -8.70 14.16 -1.39
N VAL A 88 -7.91 13.94 -0.34
CA VAL A 88 -6.69 14.70 -0.08
C VAL A 88 -5.50 13.76 -0.28
N VAL A 89 -4.74 13.99 -1.34
CA VAL A 89 -3.52 13.21 -1.64
C VAL A 89 -2.30 13.92 -1.09
N GLN A 90 -1.50 13.25 -0.28
CA GLN A 90 -0.22 13.75 0.21
C GLN A 90 0.90 12.77 -0.12
N ASN A 91 2.04 13.30 -0.61
CA ASN A 91 3.21 12.53 -1.01
C ASN A 91 4.33 12.70 0.04
N ALA A 92 4.88 11.60 0.51
CA ALA A 92 5.93 11.58 1.53
C ALA A 92 7.35 11.74 0.94
N SER A 93 7.47 11.84 -0.40
CA SER A 93 8.75 12.07 -1.11
C SER A 93 9.82 11.00 -0.79
N GLY A 94 9.41 9.76 -0.57
CA GLY A 94 10.29 8.64 -0.26
C GLY A 94 10.73 8.56 1.21
N ASP A 95 10.23 9.47 2.06
CA ASP A 95 10.61 9.52 3.48
C ASP A 95 9.55 8.82 4.35
N SER A 96 9.85 7.61 4.84
CA SER A 96 8.93 6.83 5.68
C SER A 96 8.48 7.57 6.95
N PRO A 97 9.33 8.31 7.69
CA PRO A 97 8.89 9.16 8.79
C PRO A 97 7.83 10.19 8.39
N THR A 98 7.93 10.77 7.19
CA THR A 98 6.94 11.72 6.66
C THR A 98 5.59 11.06 6.43
N CYS A 99 5.51 9.77 6.07
CA CYS A 99 4.26 9.02 6.04
C CYS A 99 3.55 9.06 7.40
N GLY A 100 4.30 8.93 8.51
CA GLY A 100 3.77 9.03 9.87
C GLY A 100 3.20 10.42 10.21
N VAL A 101 3.86 11.49 9.73
CA VAL A 101 3.35 12.85 9.89
C VAL A 101 2.03 13.04 9.16
N ILE A 102 1.95 12.59 7.91
CA ILE A 102 0.74 12.65 7.08
C ILE A 102 -0.40 11.83 7.71
N ALA A 103 -0.10 10.60 8.15
CA ALA A 103 -1.08 9.74 8.80
C ALA A 103 -1.69 10.40 10.05
N ASN A 104 -0.85 10.96 10.93
CA ASN A 104 -1.29 11.68 12.13
C ASN A 104 -2.12 12.93 11.79
N GLN A 105 -1.78 13.64 10.71
CA GLN A 105 -2.58 14.76 10.23
C GLN A 105 -3.98 14.28 9.84
N PHE A 106 -4.13 13.23 9.03
CA PHE A 106 -5.43 12.69 8.64
C PHE A 106 -6.25 12.20 9.83
N VAL A 107 -5.60 11.56 10.81
CA VAL A 107 -6.26 11.19 12.08
C VAL A 107 -6.80 12.42 12.81
N SER A 108 -5.98 13.48 12.92
CA SER A 108 -6.39 14.74 13.56
C SER A 108 -7.52 15.46 12.81
N GLU A 109 -7.55 15.35 11.51
CA GLU A 109 -8.59 15.92 10.66
C GLU A 109 -9.88 15.09 10.65
N GLY A 110 -9.85 13.88 11.21
CA GLY A 110 -11.00 12.98 11.33
C GLY A 110 -11.51 12.51 9.96
N VAL A 111 -10.62 12.07 9.07
CA VAL A 111 -11.01 11.51 7.79
C VAL A 111 -11.84 10.23 7.98
N ASP A 112 -12.76 9.94 7.06
CA ASP A 112 -13.61 8.75 7.11
C ASP A 112 -12.85 7.47 6.72
N LEU A 113 -11.77 7.59 5.92
CA LEU A 113 -10.95 6.49 5.45
C LEU A 113 -9.54 6.99 5.06
N ILE A 114 -8.53 6.16 5.27
CA ILE A 114 -7.15 6.38 4.79
C ILE A 114 -6.83 5.34 3.72
N MET A 115 -6.38 5.78 2.55
CA MET A 115 -5.71 4.94 1.58
C MET A 115 -4.20 5.08 1.76
N ALA A 116 -3.52 3.95 1.90
CA ALA A 116 -2.07 3.90 2.07
C ALA A 116 -1.42 3.22 0.86
N ASN A 117 -0.67 3.99 0.07
CA ASN A 117 -0.03 3.53 -1.15
C ASN A 117 1.44 3.25 -0.90
N ALA A 118 1.81 1.99 -0.91
CA ALA A 118 3.06 1.32 -0.58
C ALA A 118 3.18 0.85 0.89
N THR A 119 4.05 -0.16 1.11
CA THR A 119 4.26 -0.79 2.43
C THR A 119 4.63 0.20 3.55
N PRO A 120 5.57 1.15 3.38
CA PRO A 120 5.88 2.13 4.44
C PRO A 120 4.70 3.04 4.79
N ALA A 121 3.89 3.43 3.79
CA ALA A 121 2.68 4.22 4.01
C ALA A 121 1.64 3.42 4.81
N LEU A 122 1.45 2.12 4.50
CA LEU A 122 0.57 1.23 5.25
C LEU A 122 1.02 1.08 6.70
N GLN A 123 2.31 0.85 6.94
CA GLN A 123 2.87 0.73 8.29
C GLN A 123 2.66 2.01 9.10
N ALA A 124 2.86 3.17 8.49
CA ALA A 124 2.65 4.47 9.11
C ALA A 124 1.17 4.71 9.47
N ALA A 125 0.25 4.40 8.55
CA ALA A 125 -1.19 4.51 8.80
C ALA A 125 -1.64 3.55 9.91
N ALA A 126 -1.17 2.29 9.89
CA ALA A 126 -1.45 1.29 10.92
C ALA A 126 -0.98 1.73 12.32
N ALA A 127 0.17 2.39 12.41
CA ALA A 127 0.70 2.90 13.66
C ALA A 127 -0.07 4.14 14.18
N ALA A 128 -0.68 4.93 13.29
CA ALA A 128 -1.36 6.16 13.64
C ALA A 128 -2.79 5.95 14.14
N THR A 129 -3.51 4.92 13.68
CA THR A 129 -4.90 4.69 14.07
C THR A 129 -5.29 3.22 14.06
N GLY A 130 -6.05 2.80 15.09
CA GLY A 130 -6.71 1.49 15.15
C GLY A 130 -8.23 1.57 14.88
N THR A 131 -8.76 2.73 14.50
CA THR A 131 -10.21 2.95 14.38
C THR A 131 -10.66 3.48 13.02
N ILE A 132 -9.89 4.39 12.41
CA ILE A 132 -10.18 4.85 11.04
C ILE A 132 -9.90 3.68 10.09
N PRO A 133 -10.83 3.30 9.20
CA PRO A 133 -10.58 2.29 8.19
C PRO A 133 -9.38 2.64 7.30
N ILE A 134 -8.53 1.66 7.04
CA ILE A 134 -7.37 1.79 6.16
C ILE A 134 -7.50 0.80 5.02
N VAL A 135 -7.36 1.28 3.79
CA VAL A 135 -7.18 0.43 2.61
C VAL A 135 -5.76 0.61 2.07
N GLY A 136 -4.97 -0.46 2.07
CA GLY A 136 -3.64 -0.47 1.45
C GLY A 136 -3.74 -0.73 -0.05
N THR A 137 -2.81 -0.20 -0.83
CA THR A 137 -2.57 -0.58 -2.22
C THR A 137 -1.06 -0.60 -2.48
N SER A 138 -0.62 -1.31 -3.50
CA SER A 138 0.81 -1.46 -3.81
C SER A 138 1.61 -1.99 -2.60
N VAL A 139 1.03 -2.94 -1.90
CA VAL A 139 1.61 -3.61 -0.73
C VAL A 139 1.93 -5.04 -1.09
N THR A 140 3.19 -5.40 -1.07
CA THR A 140 3.66 -6.70 -1.52
C THR A 140 3.13 -7.84 -0.66
N ASP A 141 3.29 -7.75 0.66
CA ASP A 141 2.88 -8.78 1.61
C ASP A 141 2.40 -8.19 2.93
N TYR A 142 1.10 -8.30 3.20
CA TYR A 142 0.46 -7.75 4.39
C TYR A 142 0.90 -8.45 5.67
N ALA A 143 1.18 -9.75 5.61
CA ALA A 143 1.63 -10.49 6.78
C ALA A 143 2.98 -9.96 7.26
N THR A 144 3.93 -9.77 6.35
CA THR A 144 5.24 -9.18 6.65
C THR A 144 5.11 -7.71 7.06
N ALA A 145 4.33 -6.91 6.32
CA ALA A 145 4.18 -5.48 6.58
C ALA A 145 3.61 -5.18 7.97
N LEU A 146 2.64 -5.99 8.42
CA LEU A 146 1.92 -5.82 9.69
C LEU A 146 2.34 -6.82 10.77
N GLN A 147 3.36 -7.66 10.52
CA GLN A 147 3.89 -8.67 11.43
C GLN A 147 2.82 -9.67 11.92
N ILE A 148 1.95 -10.14 11.01
CA ILE A 148 0.89 -11.09 11.31
C ILE A 148 1.42 -12.52 11.14
N SER A 149 1.51 -13.28 12.25
CA SER A 149 2.05 -14.65 12.23
C SER A 149 1.08 -15.67 11.63
N ASP A 150 -0.22 -15.53 11.93
CA ASP A 150 -1.26 -16.49 11.51
C ASP A 150 -2.07 -15.90 10.34
N TRP A 151 -1.43 -15.75 9.19
CA TRP A 151 -2.04 -15.15 8.01
C TRP A 151 -3.17 -16.03 7.43
N THR A 152 -4.34 -15.45 7.29
CA THR A 152 -5.55 -16.10 6.78
C THR A 152 -6.14 -15.42 5.54
N GLY A 153 -5.40 -14.52 4.91
CA GLY A 153 -5.92 -13.65 3.85
C GLY A 153 -6.56 -12.36 4.36
N LYS A 154 -6.69 -12.20 5.68
CA LYS A 154 -7.29 -11.05 6.35
C LYS A 154 -6.35 -10.50 7.42
N THR A 155 -6.39 -9.20 7.63
CA THR A 155 -5.55 -8.60 8.68
C THR A 155 -6.12 -8.75 10.08
N GLY A 156 -7.44 -8.92 10.21
CA GLY A 156 -8.14 -8.99 11.50
C GLY A 156 -8.18 -7.65 12.26
N THR A 157 -7.86 -6.53 11.59
CA THR A 157 -7.78 -5.18 12.16
C THR A 157 -8.63 -4.19 11.36
N ASN A 158 -8.50 -2.89 11.61
CA ASN A 158 -9.12 -1.84 10.78
C ASN A 158 -8.49 -1.68 9.37
N ILE A 159 -7.72 -2.65 8.92
CA ILE A 159 -6.94 -2.61 7.68
C ILE A 159 -7.41 -3.70 6.73
N THR A 160 -7.50 -3.37 5.44
CA THR A 160 -7.62 -4.29 4.30
C THR A 160 -6.97 -3.66 3.08
N GLY A 161 -7.15 -4.22 1.89
CA GLY A 161 -6.67 -3.60 0.66
C GLY A 161 -6.25 -4.58 -0.42
N THR A 162 -5.32 -4.16 -1.27
CA THR A 162 -4.83 -4.95 -2.39
C THR A 162 -3.33 -5.21 -2.31
N ALA A 163 -2.90 -6.38 -2.78
CA ALA A 163 -1.49 -6.75 -2.87
C ALA A 163 -1.01 -6.73 -4.33
N ASP A 164 0.23 -6.28 -4.51
CA ASP A 164 0.88 -6.16 -5.83
C ASP A 164 1.91 -7.26 -6.10
N LEU A 165 1.97 -8.29 -5.25
CA LEU A 165 2.94 -9.36 -5.40
C LEU A 165 2.69 -10.15 -6.68
N ALA A 166 3.54 -9.93 -7.68
CA ALA A 166 3.59 -10.78 -8.88
C ALA A 166 4.21 -12.15 -8.54
N PRO A 167 3.94 -13.20 -9.35
CA PRO A 167 4.49 -14.54 -9.12
C PRO A 167 6.02 -14.56 -9.26
N LEU A 168 6.75 -14.51 -8.15
CA LEU A 168 8.22 -14.44 -8.12
C LEU A 168 8.88 -15.69 -8.76
N SER A 169 8.25 -16.85 -8.68
CA SER A 169 8.69 -18.05 -9.39
C SER A 169 8.69 -17.89 -10.89
N GLU A 170 7.69 -17.19 -11.43
CA GLU A 170 7.59 -16.89 -12.86
C GLU A 170 8.57 -15.80 -13.29
N GLN A 171 8.85 -14.83 -12.42
CA GLN A 171 9.91 -13.83 -12.67
C GLN A 171 11.29 -14.48 -12.70
N ALA A 172 11.58 -15.44 -11.82
CA ALA A 172 12.81 -16.24 -11.88
C ALA A 172 12.90 -17.08 -13.15
N ALA A 173 11.79 -17.70 -13.55
CA ALA A 173 11.70 -18.44 -14.81
C ALA A 173 11.93 -17.55 -16.04
N MET A 174 11.40 -16.32 -16.00
CA MET A 174 11.62 -15.29 -17.04
C MET A 174 13.10 -14.94 -17.17
N ILE A 175 13.82 -14.77 -16.06
CA ILE A 175 15.29 -14.56 -16.09
C ILE A 175 15.97 -15.70 -16.81
N LYS A 176 15.62 -16.96 -16.49
CA LYS A 176 16.19 -18.15 -17.14
C LYS A 176 15.81 -18.27 -18.60
N GLU A 177 14.59 -17.87 -18.96
CA GLU A 177 14.09 -17.86 -20.37
C GLU A 177 14.88 -16.86 -21.20
N LEU A 178 15.03 -15.61 -20.71
CA LEU A 178 15.70 -14.53 -21.44
C LEU A 178 17.22 -14.70 -21.48
N PHE A 179 17.81 -15.22 -20.42
CA PHE A 179 19.26 -15.33 -20.22
C PHE A 179 19.67 -16.75 -19.82
N PRO A 180 19.51 -17.74 -20.71
CA PRO A 180 19.78 -19.16 -20.38
C PRO A 180 21.22 -19.44 -19.96
N GLU A 181 22.17 -18.61 -20.40
CA GLU A 181 23.60 -18.74 -20.09
C GLU A 181 24.03 -17.97 -18.82
N ALA A 182 23.13 -17.17 -18.24
CA ALA A 182 23.43 -16.42 -17.02
C ALA A 182 23.75 -17.38 -15.86
N LYS A 183 24.85 -17.12 -15.19
CA LYS A 183 25.34 -17.91 -14.05
C LYS A 183 25.06 -17.21 -12.74
N LYS A 184 25.10 -15.89 -12.76
CA LYS A 184 24.95 -15.07 -11.56
C LYS A 184 24.02 -13.87 -11.79
N VAL A 185 23.02 -13.76 -10.93
CA VAL A 185 22.05 -12.66 -10.91
C VAL A 185 22.31 -11.74 -9.71
N GLY A 186 22.45 -10.46 -9.96
CA GLY A 186 22.50 -9.43 -8.90
C GLY A 186 21.10 -9.00 -8.51
N ILE A 187 20.72 -9.13 -7.25
CA ILE A 187 19.45 -8.64 -6.72
C ILE A 187 19.70 -7.24 -6.16
N LEU A 188 19.21 -6.22 -6.86
CA LEU A 188 19.44 -4.80 -6.52
C LEU A 188 18.19 -4.20 -5.89
N PHE A 189 18.28 -3.74 -4.64
CA PHE A 189 17.12 -3.20 -3.93
C PHE A 189 17.49 -2.25 -2.78
N CYS A 190 16.49 -1.47 -2.30
CA CYS A 190 16.61 -0.60 -1.14
C CYS A 190 16.47 -1.41 0.16
N SER A 191 17.51 -1.39 1.00
CA SER A 191 17.51 -2.08 2.30
C SER A 191 16.53 -1.48 3.33
N ALA A 192 16.04 -0.26 3.10
CA ALA A 192 15.06 0.38 3.95
C ALA A 192 13.60 -0.04 3.64
N GLU A 193 13.40 -0.84 2.58
CA GLU A 193 12.08 -1.31 2.15
C GLU A 193 11.84 -2.78 2.51
N PRO A 194 10.96 -3.10 3.50
CA PRO A 194 10.67 -4.47 3.89
C PRO A 194 10.06 -5.33 2.78
N ASN A 195 9.25 -4.72 1.88
CA ASN A 195 8.69 -5.36 0.68
C ASN A 195 9.79 -5.87 -0.25
N SER A 196 10.82 -5.07 -0.48
CA SER A 196 11.95 -5.43 -1.36
C SER A 196 12.79 -6.54 -0.75
N ALA A 197 13.08 -6.48 0.55
CA ALA A 197 13.79 -7.54 1.27
C ALA A 197 13.01 -8.87 1.26
N TYR A 198 11.68 -8.84 1.41
CA TYR A 198 10.83 -10.02 1.29
C TYR A 198 10.96 -10.67 -0.09
N GLN A 199 10.81 -9.88 -1.16
CA GLN A 199 10.91 -10.37 -2.54
C GLN A 199 12.33 -10.88 -2.86
N ALA A 200 13.38 -10.18 -2.39
CA ALA A 200 14.76 -10.58 -2.56
C ALA A 200 15.04 -11.97 -1.97
N ASN A 201 14.51 -12.26 -0.77
CA ASN A 201 14.64 -13.58 -0.15
C ASN A 201 13.95 -14.67 -0.98
N VAL A 202 12.72 -14.41 -1.45
CA VAL A 202 11.96 -15.39 -2.23
C VAL A 202 12.60 -15.63 -3.60
N ILE A 203 12.98 -14.57 -4.34
CA ILE A 203 13.59 -14.73 -5.67
C ILE A 203 14.94 -15.46 -5.61
N LYS A 204 15.71 -15.24 -4.56
CA LYS A 204 16.98 -15.94 -4.30
C LYS A 204 16.79 -17.45 -4.19
N GLU A 205 15.74 -17.89 -3.47
CA GLU A 205 15.39 -19.31 -3.38
C GLU A 205 14.97 -19.88 -4.75
N GLN A 206 14.17 -19.11 -5.52
CA GLN A 206 13.72 -19.51 -6.84
C GLN A 206 14.91 -19.61 -7.84
N LEU A 207 15.81 -18.63 -7.86
CA LEU A 207 17.02 -18.66 -8.70
C LEU A 207 17.92 -19.84 -8.35
N SER A 208 18.11 -20.11 -7.04
CA SER A 208 18.87 -21.27 -6.57
C SER A 208 18.26 -22.59 -7.07
N SER A 209 16.93 -22.73 -7.07
CA SER A 209 16.23 -23.90 -7.58
C SER A 209 16.44 -24.12 -9.08
N LEU A 210 16.70 -23.05 -9.84
CA LEU A 210 17.01 -23.06 -11.28
C LEU A 210 18.52 -23.23 -11.57
N GLY A 211 19.36 -23.39 -10.53
CA GLY A 211 20.80 -23.52 -10.64
C GLY A 211 21.52 -22.21 -11.00
N ILE A 212 20.94 -21.08 -10.66
CA ILE A 212 21.51 -19.74 -10.87
C ILE A 212 22.01 -19.21 -9.53
N GLU A 213 23.26 -18.76 -9.47
CA GLU A 213 23.78 -18.06 -8.31
C GLU A 213 23.17 -16.65 -8.20
N SER A 214 23.00 -16.15 -6.99
CA SER A 214 22.53 -14.78 -6.77
C SER A 214 23.32 -14.08 -5.67
N GLU A 215 23.46 -12.78 -5.80
CA GLU A 215 24.10 -11.89 -4.82
C GLU A 215 23.24 -10.65 -4.61
N GLU A 216 23.11 -10.23 -3.36
CA GLU A 216 22.33 -9.03 -3.01
C GLU A 216 23.22 -7.78 -3.06
N PHE A 217 22.72 -6.74 -3.70
CA PHE A 217 23.31 -5.41 -3.77
C PHE A 217 22.31 -4.40 -3.23
N THR A 218 22.58 -3.87 -2.06
CA THR A 218 21.63 -3.00 -1.38
C THR A 218 22.12 -1.58 -1.28
N PHE A 219 21.23 -0.64 -1.51
CA PHE A 219 21.43 0.78 -1.21
C PHE A 219 20.46 1.21 -0.10
N ALA A 220 20.78 2.27 0.63
CA ALA A 220 19.94 2.76 1.72
C ALA A 220 18.99 3.86 1.24
N ASP A 221 19.41 4.65 0.27
CA ASP A 221 18.65 5.74 -0.34
C ASP A 221 19.14 6.01 -1.77
N THR A 222 18.56 7.01 -2.44
CA THR A 222 18.87 7.34 -3.84
C THR A 222 20.30 7.81 -4.09
N ASN A 223 21.06 8.24 -3.06
CA ASN A 223 22.42 8.76 -3.22
C ASN A 223 23.42 7.66 -3.58
N ASP A 224 23.19 6.44 -3.08
CA ASP A 224 24.11 5.33 -3.27
C ASP A 224 23.78 4.47 -4.50
N VAL A 225 22.59 4.65 -5.10
CA VAL A 225 22.06 3.80 -6.19
C VAL A 225 23.06 3.63 -7.34
N ALA A 226 23.64 4.72 -7.86
CA ALA A 226 24.56 4.64 -8.99
C ALA A 226 25.83 3.83 -8.66
N ALA A 227 26.39 4.02 -7.46
CA ALA A 227 27.60 3.32 -7.04
C ALA A 227 27.35 1.83 -6.81
N VAL A 228 26.23 1.49 -6.19
CA VAL A 228 25.81 0.09 -5.93
C VAL A 228 25.47 -0.61 -7.24
N THR A 229 24.75 0.06 -8.15
CA THR A 229 24.45 -0.48 -9.49
C THR A 229 25.74 -0.77 -10.27
N ASN A 230 26.72 0.15 -10.25
CA ASN A 230 28.00 -0.07 -10.91
C ASN A 230 28.74 -1.30 -10.33
N THR A 231 28.68 -1.48 -9.02
CA THR A 231 29.28 -2.66 -8.35
C THR A 231 28.58 -3.95 -8.78
N ALA A 232 27.26 -3.95 -8.83
CA ALA A 232 26.45 -5.08 -9.25
C ALA A 232 26.71 -5.45 -10.72
N CYS A 233 26.79 -4.47 -11.61
CA CYS A 233 27.13 -4.67 -13.03
C CYS A 233 28.52 -5.28 -13.23
N GLY A 234 29.48 -4.96 -12.36
CA GLY A 234 30.83 -5.53 -12.42
C GLY A 234 30.91 -7.00 -11.92
N ALA A 235 29.89 -7.49 -11.24
CA ALA A 235 29.89 -8.76 -10.55
C ALA A 235 28.90 -9.82 -11.10
N CYS A 236 27.90 -9.39 -11.89
CA CYS A 236 26.79 -10.23 -12.30
C CYS A 236 26.51 -10.16 -13.81
N ASP A 237 25.90 -11.22 -14.33
CA ASP A 237 25.52 -11.33 -15.75
C ASP A 237 24.20 -10.61 -16.05
N VAL A 238 23.27 -10.59 -15.07
CA VAL A 238 21.94 -10.02 -15.14
C VAL A 238 21.63 -9.38 -13.79
N LEU A 239 20.88 -8.29 -13.77
CA LEU A 239 20.31 -7.75 -12.55
C LEU A 239 18.81 -8.05 -12.47
N TYR A 240 18.34 -8.26 -11.27
CA TYR A 240 16.92 -8.29 -10.91
C TYR A 240 16.62 -7.18 -9.92
N ILE A 241 15.58 -6.41 -10.18
CA ILE A 241 15.09 -5.37 -9.26
C ILE A 241 13.65 -5.74 -8.89
N PRO A 242 13.35 -6.03 -7.61
CA PRO A 242 11.97 -6.29 -7.17
C PRO A 242 11.07 -5.06 -7.32
N THR A 243 9.81 -5.14 -6.90
CA THR A 243 8.95 -3.96 -6.76
C THR A 243 9.48 -3.10 -5.61
N ASP A 244 10.43 -2.21 -5.96
CA ASP A 244 11.18 -1.35 -5.05
C ASP A 244 10.88 0.11 -5.37
N ASN A 245 10.26 0.83 -4.44
CA ASN A 245 9.80 2.20 -4.70
C ASN A 245 10.96 3.19 -4.86
N THR A 246 12.06 2.96 -4.15
CA THR A 246 13.26 3.81 -4.27
C THR A 246 13.93 3.58 -5.61
N ALA A 247 14.09 2.32 -6.04
CA ALA A 247 14.62 1.99 -7.37
C ALA A 247 13.72 2.55 -8.49
N ALA A 248 12.39 2.41 -8.37
CA ALA A 248 11.44 2.96 -9.33
C ALA A 248 11.58 4.48 -9.49
N SER A 249 11.75 5.20 -8.36
CA SER A 249 11.91 6.66 -8.39
C SER A 249 13.22 7.14 -9.04
N CYS A 250 14.19 6.25 -9.23
CA CYS A 250 15.51 6.56 -9.81
C CYS A 250 15.93 5.57 -10.92
N ALA A 251 14.96 4.92 -11.59
CA ALA A 251 15.21 3.93 -12.63
C ALA A 251 16.12 4.45 -13.76
N GLU A 252 15.96 5.71 -14.16
CA GLU A 252 16.86 6.34 -15.15
C GLU A 252 18.32 6.40 -14.65
N THR A 253 18.56 6.64 -13.36
CA THR A 253 19.91 6.63 -12.78
C THR A 253 20.52 5.24 -12.86
N ILE A 254 19.73 4.20 -12.61
CA ILE A 254 20.13 2.80 -12.75
C ILE A 254 20.47 2.49 -14.21
N ASN A 255 19.61 2.89 -15.14
CA ASN A 255 19.80 2.69 -16.58
C ASN A 255 21.11 3.34 -17.09
N ASN A 256 21.38 4.58 -16.63
CA ASN A 256 22.60 5.31 -17.02
C ASN A 256 23.89 4.59 -16.60
N VAL A 257 23.81 3.62 -15.69
CA VAL A 257 24.95 2.78 -15.28
C VAL A 257 24.89 1.41 -15.96
N ALA A 258 23.75 0.72 -15.92
CA ALA A 258 23.61 -0.66 -16.37
C ALA A 258 23.68 -0.80 -17.90
N GLN A 259 23.01 0.08 -18.64
CA GLN A 259 22.98 0.02 -20.11
C GLN A 259 24.38 0.21 -20.75
N PRO A 260 25.19 1.20 -20.35
CA PRO A 260 26.57 1.30 -20.86
C PRO A 260 27.48 0.13 -20.44
N ALA A 261 27.18 -0.50 -19.30
CA ALA A 261 27.88 -1.70 -18.84
C ALA A 261 27.48 -2.96 -19.64
N GLY A 262 26.41 -2.89 -20.44
CA GLY A 262 25.87 -4.02 -21.19
C GLY A 262 25.19 -5.08 -20.33
N VAL A 263 24.77 -4.71 -19.09
CA VAL A 263 24.14 -5.64 -18.14
C VAL A 263 22.63 -5.45 -18.19
N PRO A 264 21.86 -6.48 -18.62
CA PRO A 264 20.42 -6.41 -18.69
C PRO A 264 19.78 -6.48 -17.29
N ILE A 265 18.60 -5.84 -17.17
CA ILE A 265 17.81 -5.82 -15.95
C ILE A 265 16.46 -6.46 -16.20
N VAL A 266 16.06 -7.45 -15.39
CA VAL A 266 14.68 -7.92 -15.29
C VAL A 266 14.02 -7.23 -14.09
N ALA A 267 12.91 -6.56 -14.35
CA ALA A 267 12.24 -5.71 -13.36
C ALA A 267 11.02 -6.40 -12.74
N GLY A 268 10.76 -6.11 -11.47
CA GLY A 268 9.61 -6.62 -10.72
C GLY A 268 8.28 -5.99 -11.13
N GLU A 269 8.32 -4.80 -11.79
CA GLU A 269 7.12 -4.10 -12.24
C GLU A 269 7.40 -3.22 -13.47
N ALA A 270 6.32 -2.72 -14.11
CA ALA A 270 6.38 -2.06 -15.41
C ALA A 270 7.09 -0.70 -15.40
N GLY A 271 6.95 0.12 -14.34
CA GLY A 271 7.60 1.43 -14.25
C GLY A 271 9.12 1.31 -14.15
N ILE A 272 9.63 0.39 -13.33
CA ILE A 272 11.08 0.07 -13.29
C ILE A 272 11.54 -0.44 -14.67
N CYS A 273 10.74 -1.31 -15.30
CA CYS A 273 11.06 -1.84 -16.62
C CYS A 273 11.12 -0.73 -17.69
N SER A 274 10.18 0.21 -17.64
CA SER A 274 10.16 1.38 -18.52
C SER A 274 11.44 2.20 -18.38
N GLY A 275 11.90 2.42 -17.14
CA GLY A 275 13.06 3.24 -16.86
C GLY A 275 14.41 2.55 -17.06
N CYS A 276 14.54 1.24 -16.79
CA CYS A 276 15.84 0.56 -16.82
C CYS A 276 15.79 -0.95 -17.16
N GLY A 277 14.63 -1.57 -17.27
CA GLY A 277 14.52 -3.02 -17.47
C GLY A 277 14.37 -3.42 -18.93
N VAL A 278 14.81 -4.63 -19.26
CA VAL A 278 14.57 -5.24 -20.57
C VAL A 278 13.22 -5.93 -20.62
N ALA A 279 12.79 -6.50 -19.49
CA ALA A 279 11.50 -7.19 -19.38
C ALA A 279 10.98 -7.19 -17.95
N THR A 280 9.68 -7.42 -17.83
CA THR A 280 8.96 -7.57 -16.57
C THR A 280 7.80 -8.54 -16.70
N LEU A 281 7.39 -9.12 -15.58
CA LEU A 281 6.10 -9.76 -15.40
C LEU A 281 5.31 -8.89 -14.43
N SER A 282 4.39 -8.09 -14.93
CA SER A 282 3.76 -7.03 -14.17
C SER A 282 2.24 -7.12 -14.17
N ILE A 283 1.66 -6.44 -13.20
CA ILE A 283 0.23 -6.19 -13.04
C ILE A 283 -0.13 -4.77 -13.50
N SER A 284 -1.42 -4.51 -13.69
CA SER A 284 -1.93 -3.14 -13.86
C SER A 284 -2.10 -2.47 -12.50
N TYR A 285 -1.25 -1.50 -12.18
CA TYR A 285 -1.38 -0.70 -10.95
C TYR A 285 -2.61 0.20 -10.94
N HIS A 286 -3.05 0.68 -12.10
CA HIS A 286 -4.29 1.42 -12.22
C HIS A 286 -5.50 0.54 -11.82
N ASP A 287 -5.57 -0.71 -12.33
CA ASP A 287 -6.65 -1.63 -11.96
C ASP A 287 -6.54 -2.08 -10.50
N LEU A 288 -5.33 -2.21 -9.96
CA LEU A 288 -5.12 -2.44 -8.52
C LEU A 288 -5.71 -1.31 -7.69
N GLY A 289 -5.47 -0.06 -8.09
CA GLY A 289 -6.05 1.12 -7.48
C GLY A 289 -7.57 1.15 -7.56
N LYS A 290 -8.16 0.76 -8.71
CA LYS A 290 -9.62 0.63 -8.87
C LYS A 290 -10.20 -0.36 -7.87
N ILE A 291 -9.62 -1.57 -7.76
CA ILE A 291 -10.06 -2.59 -6.80
C ILE A 291 -10.00 -2.04 -5.37
N THR A 292 -8.93 -1.29 -5.03
CA THR A 292 -8.80 -0.62 -3.74
C THR A 292 -9.91 0.40 -3.52
N GLY A 293 -10.28 1.16 -4.56
CA GLY A 293 -11.39 2.10 -4.56
C GLY A 293 -12.75 1.42 -4.33
N GLU A 294 -12.99 0.28 -4.99
CA GLU A 294 -14.18 -0.53 -4.77
C GLU A 294 -14.28 -1.02 -3.32
N MET A 295 -13.16 -1.47 -2.73
CA MET A 295 -13.11 -1.86 -1.32
C MET A 295 -13.41 -0.68 -0.39
N ALA A 296 -12.90 0.51 -0.70
CA ALA A 296 -13.22 1.73 0.05
C ALA A 296 -14.70 2.09 -0.03
N ILE A 297 -15.34 1.94 -1.21
CA ILE A 297 -16.78 2.14 -1.38
C ILE A 297 -17.58 1.16 -0.51
N GLU A 298 -17.23 -0.12 -0.51
CA GLU A 298 -17.87 -1.14 0.33
C GLU A 298 -17.81 -0.77 1.83
N ILE A 299 -16.67 -0.24 2.28
CA ILE A 299 -16.49 0.22 3.67
C ILE A 299 -17.35 1.46 3.96
N LEU A 300 -17.29 2.48 3.09
CA LEU A 300 -17.92 3.77 3.31
C LEU A 300 -19.45 3.73 3.18
N THR A 301 -20.00 2.87 2.30
CA THR A 301 -21.44 2.84 1.99
C THR A 301 -22.17 1.65 2.58
N GLU A 302 -21.52 0.50 2.68
CA GLU A 302 -22.13 -0.73 3.18
C GLU A 302 -21.75 -1.03 4.64
N GLY A 303 -20.79 -0.25 5.20
CA GLY A 303 -20.29 -0.46 6.56
C GLY A 303 -19.50 -1.76 6.73
N LYS A 304 -18.91 -2.29 5.65
CA LYS A 304 -18.08 -3.49 5.74
C LYS A 304 -16.92 -3.28 6.70
N ASN A 305 -16.68 -4.28 7.54
CA ASN A 305 -15.58 -4.26 8.50
C ASN A 305 -14.28 -4.69 7.81
N PRO A 306 -13.25 -3.83 7.72
CA PRO A 306 -11.97 -4.19 7.11
C PRO A 306 -11.35 -5.47 7.71
N ALA A 307 -11.56 -5.72 9.01
CA ALA A 307 -11.04 -6.92 9.68
C ALA A 307 -11.55 -8.25 9.06
N GLU A 308 -12.69 -8.22 8.39
CA GLU A 308 -13.33 -9.38 7.79
C GLU A 308 -13.14 -9.45 6.27
N MET A 309 -12.61 -8.39 5.67
CA MET A 309 -12.35 -8.32 4.23
C MET A 309 -11.02 -8.98 3.89
N GLU A 310 -11.04 -9.84 2.88
CA GLU A 310 -9.81 -10.45 2.36
C GLU A 310 -9.00 -9.42 1.55
N VAL A 311 -7.68 -9.51 1.65
CA VAL A 311 -6.78 -8.79 0.75
C VAL A 311 -6.99 -9.32 -0.67
N ARG A 312 -7.18 -8.39 -1.63
CA ARG A 312 -7.41 -8.73 -3.04
C ARG A 312 -6.13 -8.57 -3.85
N PHE A 313 -6.11 -9.15 -5.05
CA PHE A 313 -4.98 -9.10 -5.97
C PHE A 313 -5.43 -8.55 -7.32
N ALA A 314 -4.49 -8.04 -8.12
CA ALA A 314 -4.78 -7.75 -9.52
C ALA A 314 -5.12 -9.05 -10.26
N PRO A 315 -6.11 -9.03 -11.17
CA PRO A 315 -6.61 -10.26 -11.81
C PRO A 315 -5.61 -10.86 -12.81
N ASP A 316 -4.83 -10.02 -13.49
CA ASP A 316 -4.00 -10.41 -14.62
C ASP A 316 -2.54 -10.03 -14.43
N VAL A 317 -1.66 -10.92 -14.88
CA VAL A 317 -0.20 -10.71 -14.93
C VAL A 317 0.24 -10.79 -16.38
N THR A 318 1.00 -9.80 -16.84
CA THR A 318 1.41 -9.70 -18.25
C THR A 318 2.92 -9.68 -18.38
N LYS A 319 3.46 -10.51 -19.30
CA LYS A 319 4.87 -10.42 -19.72
C LYS A 319 5.03 -9.23 -20.65
N MET A 320 5.89 -8.29 -20.26
CA MET A 320 6.15 -7.07 -21.01
C MET A 320 7.65 -6.87 -21.23
N TYR A 321 8.02 -6.11 -22.23
CA TYR A 321 9.42 -5.77 -22.52
C TYR A 321 9.56 -4.30 -22.92
N ASN A 322 10.73 -3.73 -22.69
CA ASN A 322 11.10 -2.38 -23.12
C ASN A 322 11.78 -2.45 -24.49
N PRO A 323 11.13 -1.95 -25.57
CA PRO A 323 11.67 -2.04 -26.93
C PRO A 323 13.01 -1.31 -27.10
N ASP A 324 13.15 -0.15 -26.47
CA ASP A 324 14.32 0.72 -26.61
C ASP A 324 15.55 0.12 -25.93
N ILE A 325 15.40 -0.33 -24.68
CA ILE A 325 16.49 -0.94 -23.91
C ILE A 325 16.86 -2.31 -24.50
N CYS A 326 15.89 -3.11 -24.93
CA CYS A 326 16.15 -4.35 -25.65
C CYS A 326 16.96 -4.11 -26.94
N SER A 327 16.55 -3.12 -27.73
CA SER A 327 17.27 -2.72 -28.95
C SER A 327 18.70 -2.27 -28.66
N ALA A 328 18.89 -1.43 -27.62
CA ALA A 328 20.20 -0.94 -27.24
C ALA A 328 21.16 -2.02 -26.78
N LEU A 329 20.65 -3.07 -26.12
CA LEU A 329 21.41 -4.22 -25.64
C LEU A 329 21.46 -5.40 -26.63
N GLY A 330 20.80 -5.27 -27.80
CA GLY A 330 20.75 -6.34 -28.81
C GLY A 330 19.96 -7.57 -28.36
N ILE A 331 18.98 -7.39 -27.47
CA ILE A 331 18.14 -8.45 -26.94
C ILE A 331 16.85 -8.53 -27.76
N THR A 332 16.48 -9.74 -28.15
CA THR A 332 15.20 -10.01 -28.80
C THR A 332 14.30 -10.76 -27.83
N PRO A 333 13.20 -10.16 -27.36
CA PRO A 333 12.26 -10.83 -26.48
C PRO A 333 11.62 -12.04 -27.15
N PRO A 334 11.35 -13.13 -26.42
CA PRO A 334 10.62 -14.28 -26.95
C PRO A 334 9.19 -13.94 -27.37
N GLU A 335 8.57 -14.84 -28.12
CA GLU A 335 7.14 -14.74 -28.43
C GLU A 335 6.29 -14.76 -27.15
N GLY A 336 5.24 -13.94 -27.11
CA GLY A 336 4.33 -13.83 -25.95
C GLY A 336 4.65 -12.68 -25.00
N TYR A 337 5.66 -11.86 -25.30
CA TYR A 337 5.91 -10.60 -24.58
C TYR A 337 5.25 -9.42 -25.34
N SER A 338 4.58 -8.55 -24.60
CA SER A 338 4.00 -7.30 -25.14
C SER A 338 4.96 -6.14 -24.92
N PRO A 339 5.09 -5.21 -25.90
CA PRO A 339 5.90 -4.02 -25.68
C PRO A 339 5.27 -3.14 -24.60
N LEU A 340 6.10 -2.49 -23.78
CA LEU A 340 5.69 -1.35 -22.97
C LEU A 340 5.37 -0.18 -23.90
N GLU A 341 4.29 0.56 -23.57
CA GLU A 341 3.85 1.75 -24.32
C GLU A 341 4.65 3.00 -23.93
#